data_f146f68ef13544cb2e6e25b14dc46372
#
_entry.id   f146f68ef13544cb2e6e25b14dc46372
#
_cell.length_a   1.000
_cell.length_b   1.000
_cell.length_c   1.000
_cell.angle_alpha   90.00
_cell.angle_beta   90.00
_cell.angle_gamma   90.00
#
_symmetry.space_group_name_H-M   'P 1'
#
loop_
_entity.id
_entity.type
_entity.pdbx_description
1 polymer ?
#
loop_
_entity_poly.entity_id
_entity_poly.type
_entity_poly.pdbx_seq_one_letter_code
_entity_poly.pdbx_strand_id
1 'polypeptide(L)'
;TKGGYLPDGQKIKKPEMVIYQCSEDGKGDTIKPRLEQAGADCNRVAFIKEDNDKLTLEDERIRNAIIQISAKMVVLDPIQAFIGHNGNMTNVVKMREILSKLSKVAAETNCAIVLVGHMNKSGGGNQLYRGLGSIDIAAAARSILMVSRDKEEPWKRYMFPVKSSLAAVFCFVTICNIFLNLENL
;
A
#
# COMPACT_ATOMS: atom_id res chain seq x y z
N THR A 1 8.62 2.78 -10.50
CA THR A 1 10.10 2.78 -10.58
C THR A 1 10.64 3.15 -11.97
N LYS A 2 10.07 2.65 -13.05
CA LYS A 2 10.53 2.92 -14.45
C LYS A 2 9.85 4.13 -15.11
N GLY A 3 8.82 4.69 -14.51
CA GLY A 3 7.89 5.55 -15.23
C GLY A 3 6.96 4.70 -16.12
N GLY A 4 6.30 5.31 -17.09
CA GLY A 4 5.39 4.63 -17.99
C GLY A 4 3.95 5.11 -17.81
N TYR A 5 2.99 4.27 -18.17
CA TYR A 5 1.57 4.63 -18.10
C TYR A 5 0.89 3.97 -16.90
N LEU A 6 0.05 4.72 -16.22
CA LEU A 6 -0.90 4.20 -15.25
C LEU A 6 -2.06 3.49 -15.95
N PRO A 7 -2.82 2.65 -15.25
CA PRO A 7 -3.97 1.97 -15.83
C PRO A 7 -5.05 2.89 -16.41
N ASP A 8 -5.12 4.14 -15.96
CA ASP A 8 -6.01 5.19 -16.46
C ASP A 8 -5.45 5.95 -17.68
N GLY A 9 -4.28 5.54 -18.19
CA GLY A 9 -3.61 6.18 -19.32
C GLY A 9 -2.74 7.38 -18.97
N GLN A 10 -2.72 7.83 -17.72
CA GLN A 10 -1.84 8.91 -17.31
C GLN A 10 -0.37 8.47 -17.35
N LYS A 11 0.50 9.34 -17.83
CA LYS A 11 1.93 9.06 -17.97
C LYS A 11 2.70 9.55 -16.75
N ILE A 12 3.42 8.64 -16.09
CA ILE A 12 4.46 8.99 -15.13
C ILE A 12 5.70 9.43 -15.90
N LYS A 13 6.04 10.71 -15.80
CA LYS A 13 7.05 11.37 -16.65
C LYS A 13 8.46 10.85 -16.45
N LYS A 14 8.80 10.45 -15.22
CA LYS A 14 10.16 10.01 -14.88
C LYS A 14 10.15 8.87 -13.85
N PRO A 15 11.20 8.02 -13.85
CA PRO A 15 11.41 7.03 -12.79
C PRO A 15 11.57 7.69 -11.43
N GLU A 16 10.98 7.10 -10.39
CA GLU A 16 11.05 7.61 -9.01
C GLU A 16 11.45 6.51 -8.04
N MET A 17 12.03 6.91 -6.89
CA MET A 17 12.35 5.99 -5.81
C MET A 17 11.09 5.56 -5.05
N VAL A 18 11.04 4.29 -4.68
CA VAL A 18 9.95 3.68 -3.92
C VAL A 18 10.53 2.97 -2.69
N ILE A 19 9.90 3.15 -1.55
CA ILE A 19 10.16 2.33 -0.36
C ILE A 19 9.07 1.27 -0.32
N TYR A 20 9.46 -0.01 -0.27
CA TYR A 20 8.52 -1.12 -0.11
C TYR A 20 8.87 -1.87 1.17
N GLN A 21 7.97 -1.88 2.13
CA GLN A 21 8.17 -2.57 3.39
C GLN A 21 7.11 -3.67 3.54
N CYS A 22 7.58 -4.91 3.58
CA CYS A 22 6.76 -6.09 3.80
C CYS A 22 7.27 -6.82 5.04
N SER A 23 6.33 -7.32 5.86
CA SER A 23 6.67 -8.08 7.07
C SER A 23 6.38 -9.57 6.94
N GLU A 24 5.65 -9.98 5.91
CA GLU A 24 5.23 -11.38 5.72
C GLU A 24 6.19 -12.15 4.81
N ASP A 25 6.74 -11.47 3.81
CA ASP A 25 7.57 -12.07 2.75
C ASP A 25 9.03 -11.67 2.86
N GLY A 26 9.94 -12.58 2.49
CA GLY A 26 11.37 -12.32 2.41
C GLY A 26 11.72 -11.32 1.30
N LYS A 27 12.61 -10.38 1.62
CA LYS A 27 12.98 -9.28 0.68
C LYS A 27 13.69 -9.80 -0.57
N GLY A 28 14.56 -10.79 -0.41
CA GLY A 28 15.40 -11.31 -1.49
C GLY A 28 14.79 -12.47 -2.27
N ASP A 29 14.11 -13.35 -1.58
CA ASP A 29 13.59 -14.60 -2.13
C ASP A 29 12.18 -14.50 -2.69
N THR A 30 11.39 -13.57 -2.18
CA THR A 30 9.98 -13.44 -2.57
C THR A 30 9.68 -12.08 -3.20
N ILE A 31 9.99 -10.98 -2.51
CA ILE A 31 9.60 -9.64 -2.96
C ILE A 31 10.36 -9.22 -4.22
N LYS A 32 11.69 -9.38 -4.23
CA LYS A 32 12.50 -8.97 -5.38
C LYS A 32 12.11 -9.70 -6.67
N PRO A 33 11.97 -11.04 -6.71
CA PRO A 33 11.49 -11.74 -7.89
C PRO A 33 10.12 -11.27 -8.40
N ARG A 34 9.17 -11.03 -7.47
CA ARG A 34 7.84 -10.50 -7.84
C ARG A 34 7.91 -9.11 -8.46
N LEU A 35 8.76 -8.24 -7.93
CA LEU A 35 8.97 -6.90 -8.47
C LEU A 35 9.63 -6.95 -9.86
N GLU A 36 10.60 -7.81 -10.05
CA GLU A 36 11.26 -8.04 -11.34
C GLU A 36 10.27 -8.57 -12.39
N GLN A 37 9.45 -9.56 -12.00
CA GLN A 37 8.40 -10.09 -12.87
C GLN A 37 7.34 -9.04 -13.23
N ALA A 38 7.01 -8.14 -12.28
CA ALA A 38 6.13 -7.01 -12.52
C ALA A 38 6.80 -5.90 -13.37
N GLY A 39 8.06 -6.09 -13.78
CA GLY A 39 8.80 -5.14 -14.59
C GLY A 39 9.34 -3.93 -13.82
N ALA A 40 9.47 -3.99 -12.51
CA ALA A 40 10.02 -2.90 -11.73
C ALA A 40 11.54 -2.74 -11.99
N ASP A 41 12.04 -1.52 -11.83
CA ASP A 41 13.46 -1.27 -11.65
C ASP A 41 13.78 -1.44 -10.16
N CYS A 42 14.35 -2.59 -9.80
CA CYS A 42 14.67 -2.92 -8.41
C CYS A 42 15.77 -2.04 -7.81
N ASN A 43 16.59 -1.37 -8.64
CA ASN A 43 17.56 -0.38 -8.14
C ASN A 43 16.88 0.88 -7.58
N ARG A 44 15.60 1.07 -7.86
CA ARG A 44 14.77 2.16 -7.36
C ARG A 44 13.79 1.73 -6.28
N VAL A 45 13.94 0.51 -5.76
CA VAL A 45 13.16 0.01 -4.64
C VAL A 45 14.08 -0.13 -3.43
N ALA A 46 13.75 0.57 -2.37
CA ALA A 46 14.48 0.52 -1.11
C ALA A 46 13.63 -0.11 -0.02
N PHE A 47 14.30 -0.64 1.00
CA PHE A 47 13.69 -1.18 2.20
C PHE A 47 14.26 -0.46 3.42
N ILE A 48 13.42 -0.15 4.40
CA ILE A 48 13.88 0.37 5.68
C ILE A 48 14.49 -0.79 6.46
N LYS A 49 15.68 -0.57 7.00
CA LYS A 49 16.37 -1.58 7.80
C LYS A 49 15.71 -1.71 9.17
N GLU A 50 15.43 -2.94 9.55
CA GLU A 50 14.90 -3.31 10.87
C GLU A 50 15.98 -4.14 11.59
N ASP A 51 16.76 -3.52 12.46
CA ASP A 51 17.84 -4.22 13.19
C ASP A 51 17.26 -4.98 14.40
N ASN A 52 16.94 -4.26 15.47
CA ASN A 52 16.42 -4.84 16.71
C ASN A 52 14.93 -4.54 16.96
N ASP A 53 14.43 -3.44 16.38
CA ASP A 53 13.08 -2.96 16.58
C ASP A 53 12.27 -3.02 15.28
N LYS A 54 11.12 -3.67 15.34
CA LYS A 54 10.17 -3.69 14.23
C LYS A 54 9.72 -2.27 13.88
N LEU A 55 9.60 -2.02 12.58
CA LEU A 55 9.07 -0.77 12.09
C LEU A 55 7.59 -0.60 12.47
N THR A 56 7.22 0.58 12.90
CA THR A 56 5.82 0.94 13.18
C THR A 56 5.38 2.14 12.36
N LEU A 57 4.07 2.39 12.27
CA LEU A 57 3.50 3.53 11.54
C LEU A 57 3.92 4.89 12.13
N GLU A 58 4.34 4.94 13.38
CA GLU A 58 4.81 6.16 14.06
C GLU A 58 6.31 6.36 14.01
N ASP A 59 7.04 5.45 13.37
CA ASP A 59 8.50 5.42 13.39
C ASP A 59 9.09 6.52 12.50
N GLU A 60 9.95 7.33 13.07
CA GLU A 60 10.67 8.39 12.37
C GLU A 60 11.58 7.86 11.24
N ARG A 61 11.95 6.58 11.28
CA ARG A 61 12.69 5.94 10.18
C ARG A 61 11.95 6.04 8.85
N ILE A 62 10.62 6.06 8.85
CA ILE A 62 9.83 6.22 7.63
C ILE A 62 10.11 7.60 7.02
N ARG A 63 9.97 8.66 7.81
CA ARG A 63 10.22 10.03 7.37
C ARG A 63 11.66 10.23 6.90
N ASN A 64 12.61 9.74 7.69
CA ASN A 64 14.04 9.87 7.41
C ASN A 64 14.41 9.14 6.12
N ALA A 65 13.92 7.92 5.90
CA ALA A 65 14.17 7.16 4.68
C ALA A 65 13.57 7.87 3.45
N ILE A 66 12.36 8.42 3.54
CA ILE A 66 11.74 9.19 2.45
C ILE A 66 12.64 10.36 2.05
N ILE A 67 13.13 11.12 3.02
CA ILE A 67 13.98 12.29 2.78
C ILE A 67 15.33 11.87 2.19
N GLN A 68 15.96 10.85 2.77
CA GLN A 68 17.29 10.39 2.39
C GLN A 68 17.39 9.98 0.93
N ILE A 69 16.37 9.28 0.40
CA ILE A 69 16.39 8.79 -0.98
C ILE A 69 15.43 9.57 -1.89
N SER A 70 14.79 10.61 -1.37
CA SER A 70 13.76 11.38 -2.10
C SER A 70 12.65 10.50 -2.66
N ALA A 71 12.18 9.53 -1.87
CA ALA A 71 11.14 8.60 -2.28
C ALA A 71 9.83 9.33 -2.58
N LYS A 72 9.11 8.88 -3.62
CA LYS A 72 7.80 9.40 -4.01
C LYS A 72 6.65 8.48 -3.64
N MET A 73 6.96 7.27 -3.22
CA MET A 73 5.98 6.32 -2.72
C MET A 73 6.58 5.47 -1.60
N VAL A 74 5.79 5.23 -0.58
CA VAL A 74 6.05 4.22 0.46
C VAL A 74 4.89 3.23 0.43
N VAL A 75 5.19 1.95 0.40
CA VAL A 75 4.22 0.86 0.51
C VAL A 75 4.48 0.11 1.80
N LEU A 76 3.46 -0.03 2.64
CA LEU A 76 3.49 -0.80 3.89
C LEU A 76 2.53 -1.98 3.77
N ASP A 77 3.03 -3.21 3.74
CA ASP A 77 2.31 -4.42 3.39
C ASP A 77 2.57 -5.57 4.38
N PRO A 78 1.56 -6.02 5.13
CA PRO A 78 0.27 -5.39 5.36
C PRO A 78 0.31 -4.34 6.48
N ILE A 79 -0.63 -3.40 6.49
CA ILE A 79 -0.71 -2.35 7.53
C ILE A 79 -0.72 -2.92 8.94
N GLN A 80 -1.37 -4.06 9.14
CA GLN A 80 -1.50 -4.73 10.44
C GLN A 80 -0.15 -5.01 11.10
N ALA A 81 0.86 -5.30 10.31
CA ALA A 81 2.18 -5.63 10.81
C ALA A 81 2.95 -4.43 11.37
N PHE A 82 2.54 -3.23 10.99
CA PHE A 82 3.19 -1.98 11.37
C PHE A 82 2.44 -1.22 12.47
N ILE A 83 1.36 -1.80 12.99
CA ILE A 83 0.67 -1.28 14.17
C ILE A 83 1.41 -1.82 15.39
N GLY A 84 2.24 -0.99 16.03
CA GLY A 84 3.10 -1.40 17.14
C GLY A 84 2.34 -2.06 18.30
N HIS A 85 3.05 -2.72 19.21
CA HIS A 85 2.49 -3.49 20.33
C HIS A 85 1.51 -2.70 21.22
N ASN A 86 1.63 -1.37 21.27
CA ASN A 86 0.70 -0.47 21.95
C ASN A 86 -0.47 -0.01 21.08
N GLY A 87 -0.48 -0.37 19.80
CA GLY A 87 -1.51 -0.05 18.84
C GLY A 87 -2.57 -1.13 18.79
N ASN A 88 -3.60 -1.01 19.62
CA ASN A 88 -4.79 -1.82 19.43
C ASN A 88 -5.60 -1.21 18.27
N MET A 89 -5.79 -1.96 17.18
CA MET A 89 -6.63 -1.53 16.03
C MET A 89 -8.05 -1.14 16.44
N THR A 90 -8.50 -1.58 17.62
CA THR A 90 -9.79 -1.24 18.19
C THR A 90 -9.79 0.10 18.94
N ASN A 91 -8.61 0.67 19.22
CA ASN A 91 -8.52 2.00 19.82
C ASN A 91 -8.58 3.08 18.73
N VAL A 92 -9.78 3.56 18.50
CA VAL A 92 -10.15 4.56 17.50
C VAL A 92 -9.32 5.85 17.62
N VAL A 93 -9.15 6.36 18.84
CA VAL A 93 -8.45 7.62 19.10
C VAL A 93 -6.96 7.48 18.74
N LYS A 94 -6.33 6.43 19.23
CA LYS A 94 -4.91 6.17 18.96
C LYS A 94 -4.64 5.97 17.47
N MET A 95 -5.51 5.23 16.77
CA MET A 95 -5.37 5.01 15.33
C MET A 95 -5.48 6.32 14.54
N ARG A 96 -6.40 7.22 14.92
CA ARG A 96 -6.50 8.55 14.30
C ARG A 96 -5.24 9.39 14.48
N GLU A 97 -4.65 9.38 15.68
CA GLU A 97 -3.40 10.08 15.95
C GLU A 97 -2.26 9.56 15.08
N ILE A 98 -2.10 8.24 14.99
CA ILE A 98 -1.08 7.57 14.17
C ILE A 98 -1.25 7.97 12.69
N LEU A 99 -2.46 7.83 12.16
CA LEU A 99 -2.73 8.14 10.74
C LEU A 99 -2.62 9.64 10.44
N SER A 100 -2.93 10.50 11.41
CA SER A 100 -2.74 11.95 11.27
C SER A 100 -1.25 12.30 11.14
N LYS A 101 -0.40 11.72 11.99
CA LYS A 101 1.06 11.88 11.90
C LYS A 101 1.60 11.40 10.56
N LEU A 102 1.18 10.20 10.13
CA LEU A 102 1.61 9.64 8.86
C LEU A 102 1.16 10.49 7.67
N SER A 103 -0.06 11.03 7.72
CA SER A 103 -0.56 11.96 6.71
C SER A 103 0.23 13.26 6.66
N LYS A 104 0.70 13.76 7.81
CA LYS A 104 1.58 14.92 7.89
C LYS A 104 2.94 14.64 7.24
N VAL A 105 3.54 13.48 7.52
CA VAL A 105 4.79 13.05 6.87
C VAL A 105 4.60 12.99 5.35
N ALA A 106 3.50 12.39 4.86
CA ALA A 106 3.21 12.33 3.43
C ALA A 106 3.12 13.73 2.77
N ALA A 107 2.45 14.67 3.44
CA ALA A 107 2.30 16.04 2.96
C ALA A 107 3.63 16.80 2.96
N GLU A 108 4.40 16.74 4.05
CA GLU A 108 5.68 17.45 4.19
C GLU A 108 6.74 16.95 3.20
N THR A 109 6.73 15.65 2.90
CA THR A 109 7.73 15.02 2.01
C THR A 109 7.27 14.94 0.56
N ASN A 110 6.02 15.31 0.27
CA ASN A 110 5.39 15.12 -1.04
C ASN A 110 5.55 13.67 -1.54
N CYS A 111 5.29 12.72 -0.64
CA CYS A 111 5.42 11.29 -0.85
C CYS A 111 4.05 10.61 -0.66
N ALA A 112 3.63 9.77 -1.59
CA ALA A 112 2.44 8.96 -1.44
C ALA A 112 2.70 7.81 -0.46
N ILE A 113 1.85 7.63 0.54
CA ILE A 113 1.93 6.48 1.46
C ILE A 113 0.76 5.55 1.17
N VAL A 114 1.08 4.32 0.76
CA VAL A 114 0.13 3.26 0.43
C VAL A 114 0.13 2.24 1.56
N LEU A 115 -1.03 2.05 2.15
CA LEU A 115 -1.26 1.06 3.20
C LEU A 115 -2.03 -0.11 2.58
N VAL A 116 -1.43 -1.28 2.55
CA VAL A 116 -2.07 -2.50 2.03
C VAL A 116 -2.79 -3.20 3.18
N GLY A 117 -4.06 -3.50 3.00
CA GLY A 117 -4.87 -4.24 3.96
C GLY A 117 -5.48 -5.49 3.36
N HIS A 118 -5.49 -6.59 4.10
CA HIS A 118 -6.15 -7.82 3.68
C HIS A 118 -7.61 -7.84 4.14
N MET A 119 -8.50 -8.28 3.26
CA MET A 119 -9.93 -8.39 3.60
C MET A 119 -10.20 -9.61 4.48
N ASN A 120 -10.87 -9.41 5.59
CA ASN A 120 -11.32 -10.51 6.45
C ASN A 120 -12.34 -11.39 5.74
N LYS A 121 -12.19 -12.71 5.88
CA LYS A 121 -13.09 -13.72 5.29
C LYS A 121 -14.44 -13.83 6.02
N SER A 122 -14.61 -13.24 7.20
CA SER A 122 -15.83 -13.32 8.00
C SER A 122 -16.97 -12.54 7.34
N GLY A 123 -18.06 -13.25 7.04
CA GLY A 123 -19.22 -12.76 6.30
C GLY A 123 -20.23 -11.98 7.17
N GLY A 124 -19.94 -10.76 7.58
CA GLY A 124 -20.88 -9.89 8.27
C GLY A 124 -20.41 -8.44 8.30
N GLY A 125 -21.30 -7.47 8.05
CA GLY A 125 -20.98 -6.05 8.09
C GLY A 125 -20.72 -5.38 6.74
N ASN A 126 -20.55 -4.07 6.75
CA ASN A 126 -20.35 -3.24 5.57
C ASN A 126 -19.03 -3.60 4.87
N GLN A 127 -19.09 -3.95 3.59
CA GLN A 127 -17.93 -4.39 2.78
C GLN A 127 -16.77 -3.39 2.78
N LEU A 128 -17.07 -2.09 2.90
CA LEU A 128 -16.10 -1.00 2.98
C LEU A 128 -15.09 -1.12 4.13
N TYR A 129 -15.51 -1.74 5.24
CA TYR A 129 -14.72 -1.78 6.47
C TYR A 129 -14.10 -3.15 6.76
N ARG A 130 -14.46 -4.17 5.97
CA ARG A 130 -14.01 -5.57 6.20
C ARG A 130 -12.50 -5.77 6.12
N GLY A 131 -11.81 -4.99 5.29
CA GLY A 131 -10.38 -5.18 5.03
C GLY A 131 -9.47 -4.35 5.92
N LEU A 132 -9.98 -3.27 6.48
CA LEU A 132 -9.12 -2.28 7.14
C LEU A 132 -9.08 -2.44 8.67
N GLY A 133 -9.87 -3.34 9.26
CA GLY A 133 -9.90 -3.60 10.69
C GLY A 133 -10.42 -2.44 11.55
N SER A 134 -10.47 -1.22 11.01
CA SER A 134 -10.96 -0.02 11.68
C SER A 134 -11.61 0.94 10.70
N ILE A 135 -12.75 1.50 11.08
CA ILE A 135 -13.46 2.57 10.37
C ILE A 135 -12.56 3.80 10.21
N ASP A 136 -11.66 4.03 11.17
CA ASP A 136 -10.81 5.20 11.20
C ASP A 136 -9.71 5.18 10.14
N ILE A 137 -9.21 4.01 9.76
CA ILE A 137 -8.29 3.87 8.63
C ILE A 137 -8.98 4.33 7.34
N ALA A 138 -10.22 3.87 7.13
CA ALA A 138 -11.02 4.31 5.98
C ALA A 138 -11.35 5.81 6.03
N ALA A 139 -11.61 6.36 7.21
CA ALA A 139 -11.89 7.77 7.39
C ALA A 139 -10.67 8.65 7.09
N ALA A 140 -9.48 8.26 7.57
CA ALA A 140 -8.23 8.98 7.38
C ALA A 140 -7.68 8.92 5.94
N ALA A 141 -7.91 7.81 5.24
CA ALA A 141 -7.45 7.63 3.87
C ALA A 141 -8.11 8.65 2.92
N ARG A 142 -7.31 9.30 2.07
CA ARG A 142 -7.81 10.20 1.02
C ARG A 142 -8.34 9.43 -0.18
N SER A 143 -7.80 8.26 -0.43
CA SER A 143 -8.25 7.35 -1.49
C SER A 143 -8.25 5.92 -0.97
N ILE A 144 -9.26 5.16 -1.30
CA ILE A 144 -9.36 3.73 -1.01
C ILE A 144 -9.61 3.01 -2.32
N LEU A 145 -8.72 2.10 -2.65
CA LEU A 145 -8.81 1.24 -3.81
C LEU A 145 -9.08 -0.19 -3.34
N MET A 146 -10.05 -0.84 -3.94
CA MET A 146 -10.29 -2.25 -3.73
C MET A 146 -9.83 -3.03 -4.95
N VAL A 147 -9.09 -4.10 -4.72
CA VAL A 147 -8.68 -5.03 -5.78
C VAL A 147 -9.44 -6.34 -5.58
N SER A 148 -10.08 -6.81 -6.63
CA SER A 148 -10.82 -8.06 -6.64
C SER A 148 -10.40 -8.92 -7.80
N ARG A 149 -10.47 -10.24 -7.60
CA ARG A 149 -10.25 -11.24 -8.65
C ARG A 149 -11.58 -11.56 -9.32
N ASP A 150 -11.58 -11.70 -10.64
CA ASP A 150 -12.72 -12.23 -11.37
C ASP A 150 -12.98 -13.69 -10.97
N LYS A 151 -14.25 -14.08 -10.90
CA LYS A 151 -14.63 -15.45 -10.51
C LYS A 151 -14.50 -16.45 -11.66
N GLU A 152 -14.79 -15.99 -12.87
CA GLU A 152 -14.80 -16.83 -14.07
C GLU A 152 -13.43 -16.81 -14.77
N GLU A 153 -12.76 -15.66 -14.73
CA GLU A 153 -11.45 -15.44 -15.33
C GLU A 153 -10.40 -15.10 -14.25
N PRO A 154 -9.85 -16.08 -13.53
CA PRO A 154 -8.97 -15.85 -12.36
C PRO A 154 -7.71 -15.04 -12.62
N TRP A 155 -7.30 -14.87 -13.87
CA TRP A 155 -6.20 -13.99 -14.28
C TRP A 155 -6.59 -12.51 -14.36
N LYS A 156 -7.89 -12.18 -14.43
CA LYS A 156 -8.38 -10.81 -14.41
C LYS A 156 -8.44 -10.27 -12.99
N ARG A 157 -8.04 -9.04 -12.85
CA ARG A 157 -8.15 -8.26 -11.62
C ARG A 157 -8.91 -6.97 -11.91
N TYR A 158 -9.78 -6.61 -11.01
CA TYR A 158 -10.50 -5.34 -11.03
C TYR A 158 -9.97 -4.47 -9.91
N MET A 159 -9.65 -3.23 -10.22
CA MET A 159 -9.36 -2.22 -9.22
C MET A 159 -10.42 -1.13 -9.33
N PHE A 160 -11.13 -0.87 -8.24
CA PHE A 160 -12.15 0.16 -8.19
C PHE A 160 -11.94 1.08 -7.00
N PRO A 161 -12.16 2.39 -7.21
CA PRO A 161 -12.14 3.35 -6.14
C PRO A 161 -13.38 3.19 -5.28
N VAL A 162 -13.18 2.96 -3.99
CA VAL A 162 -14.23 2.87 -2.97
C VAL A 162 -14.44 4.23 -2.31
N LYS A 163 -13.34 5.00 -2.18
CA LYS A 163 -13.33 6.37 -1.68
C LYS A 163 -12.34 7.19 -2.50
N SER A 164 -12.75 8.39 -2.88
CA SER A 164 -11.86 9.40 -3.45
C SER A 164 -12.24 10.76 -2.88
N SER A 165 -11.30 11.42 -2.22
CA SER A 165 -11.50 12.78 -1.69
C SER A 165 -11.05 13.87 -2.68
N LEU A 166 -10.47 13.49 -3.83
CA LEU A 166 -9.80 14.41 -4.75
C LEU A 166 -10.43 14.44 -6.15
N ALA A 167 -11.26 13.48 -6.51
CA ALA A 167 -11.89 13.41 -7.83
C ALA A 167 -13.24 12.69 -7.76
N ALA A 168 -14.11 12.96 -8.73
CA ALA A 168 -15.32 12.18 -8.93
C ALA A 168 -14.95 10.72 -9.23
N VAL A 169 -15.68 9.78 -8.60
CA VAL A 169 -15.42 8.34 -8.72
C VAL A 169 -16.05 7.84 -10.02
N PHE A 170 -15.38 8.01 -11.15
CA PHE A 170 -15.88 7.60 -12.47
C PHE A 170 -14.98 6.65 -13.24
N CYS A 171 -14.02 5.97 -12.61
CA CYS A 171 -13.15 5.09 -13.36
C CYS A 171 -13.13 3.67 -12.79
N PHE A 172 -13.73 2.73 -13.51
CA PHE A 172 -13.40 1.32 -13.41
C PHE A 172 -12.11 1.09 -14.19
N VAL A 173 -11.07 0.67 -13.53
CA VAL A 173 -9.86 0.25 -14.20
C VAL A 173 -9.85 -1.28 -14.23
N THR A 174 -10.06 -1.85 -15.41
CA THR A 174 -9.82 -3.26 -15.64
C THR A 174 -8.31 -3.43 -15.82
N ILE A 175 -7.64 -4.02 -14.84
CA ILE A 175 -6.23 -4.39 -14.97
C ILE A 175 -6.19 -5.77 -15.63
N CYS A 176 -6.13 -5.80 -16.95
CA CYS A 176 -5.76 -7.00 -17.68
C CYS A 176 -4.25 -7.21 -17.55
N ASN A 177 -3.85 -8.41 -17.10
CA ASN A 177 -2.47 -8.87 -17.03
C ASN A 177 -1.55 -8.15 -16.04
N ILE A 178 -1.87 -8.19 -14.77
CA ILE A 178 -0.80 -8.37 -13.80
C ILE A 178 -0.50 -9.87 -13.83
N PHE A 179 0.57 -10.26 -14.51
CA PHE A 179 1.14 -11.61 -14.41
C PHE A 179 1.64 -11.80 -12.97
N LEU A 180 0.74 -12.11 -12.08
CA LEU A 180 1.07 -12.80 -10.86
C LEU A 180 0.92 -14.27 -11.19
N ASN A 181 2.01 -14.93 -11.55
CA ASN A 181 2.10 -16.37 -11.53
C ASN A 181 1.90 -16.80 -10.08
N LEU A 182 0.65 -17.02 -9.71
CA LEU A 182 0.24 -17.69 -8.48
C LEU A 182 0.08 -19.19 -8.77
N GLU A 183 0.98 -19.80 -9.51
CA GLU A 183 1.19 -21.23 -9.49
C GLU A 183 2.08 -21.53 -8.28
N ASN A 184 1.47 -21.93 -7.19
CA ASN A 184 1.92 -22.44 -5.91
C ASN A 184 1.51 -21.56 -4.71
N LEU A 185 0.22 -21.60 -4.41
CA LEU A 185 -0.35 -21.48 -3.06
C LEU A 185 -1.53 -22.43 -2.95
#